data_3138cdfe8bfc4ae453780ea6ca88b4cc
#
_entry.id   3138cdfe8bfc4ae453780ea6ca88b4cc
#
_cell.length_a   1.000
_cell.length_b   1.000
_cell.length_c   1.000
_cell.angle_alpha   90.00
_cell.angle_beta   90.00
_cell.angle_gamma   90.00
#
_symmetry.space_group_name_H-M   'P 1'
#
loop_
_entity.id
_entity.type
_entity.pdbx_description
1 polymer ?
#
loop_
_entity_poly.entity_id
_entity_poly.type
_entity_poly.pdbx_seq_one_letter_code
_entity_poly.pdbx_strand_id
1 'polypeptide(L)'
;NVPIDNITVMVQKEVADRMQVGPGSKDYGALSLAVQYYAEPYIVANVPPNCFIPRPGVGSAVIRLTRHQEPPVDVKDAKLMFRLIRASFNQRRKTLLNGLANSPELSFSKEQITSAIEKMGLPASVRGETLTLEQFAHLSNLLGGEA
;
A
#
# COMPACT_ATOMS: atom_id res chain seq x y z
N ASN A 1 -16.46 -10.09 -17.04
CA ASN A 1 -15.82 -8.90 -16.51
C ASN A 1 -15.92 -7.75 -17.49
N VAL A 2 -16.62 -6.70 -17.09
CA VAL A 2 -16.71 -5.46 -17.88
C VAL A 2 -15.45 -4.66 -17.59
N PRO A 3 -14.65 -4.29 -18.59
CA PRO A 3 -13.48 -3.46 -18.35
C PRO A 3 -13.92 -2.06 -17.92
N ILE A 4 -13.40 -1.61 -16.79
CA ILE A 4 -13.66 -0.27 -16.26
C ILE A 4 -12.37 0.52 -16.33
N ASP A 5 -12.35 1.60 -17.11
CA ASP A 5 -11.16 2.42 -17.26
C ASP A 5 -10.95 3.34 -16.07
N ASN A 6 -12.04 3.85 -15.50
CA ASN A 6 -11.95 4.69 -14.30
C ASN A 6 -13.24 4.59 -13.49
N ILE A 7 -13.12 4.95 -12.22
CA ILE A 7 -14.22 5.02 -11.28
C ILE A 7 -14.09 6.34 -10.52
N THR A 8 -15.20 7.04 -10.38
CA THR A 8 -15.26 8.25 -9.57
C THR A 8 -16.17 7.99 -8.37
N VAL A 9 -15.65 8.17 -7.17
CA VAL A 9 -16.39 7.91 -5.94
C VAL A 9 -16.21 9.07 -4.97
N MET A 10 -17.17 9.22 -4.06
CA MET A 10 -17.06 10.17 -2.96
C MET A 10 -16.77 9.41 -1.68
N VAL A 11 -15.73 9.82 -0.98
CA VAL A 11 -15.29 9.19 0.26
C VAL A 11 -14.96 10.27 1.28
N GLN A 12 -14.80 9.89 2.54
CA GLN A 12 -14.31 10.83 3.55
C GLN A 12 -12.93 11.33 3.13
N LYS A 13 -12.65 12.60 3.43
CA LYS A 13 -11.37 13.22 3.05
C LYS A 13 -10.18 12.42 3.54
N GLU A 14 -10.24 11.92 4.77
CA GLU A 14 -9.18 11.10 5.35
C GLU A 14 -8.88 9.86 4.51
N VAL A 15 -9.94 9.20 4.01
CA VAL A 15 -9.79 8.00 3.16
C VAL A 15 -9.15 8.37 1.83
N ALA A 16 -9.61 9.48 1.22
CA ALA A 16 -9.03 9.94 -0.05
C ALA A 16 -7.55 10.26 0.11
N ASP A 17 -7.18 10.91 1.20
CA ASP A 17 -5.78 11.23 1.48
C ASP A 17 -4.93 9.96 1.59
N ARG A 18 -5.45 8.92 2.26
CA ARG A 18 -4.75 7.64 2.38
C ARG A 18 -4.56 6.93 1.06
N MET A 19 -5.47 7.13 0.12
CA MET A 19 -5.38 6.47 -1.19
C MET A 19 -4.24 7.00 -2.04
N GLN A 20 -3.85 8.26 -1.84
CA GLN A 20 -2.92 8.92 -2.75
C GLN A 20 -1.55 9.27 -2.16
N VAL A 21 -1.35 9.07 -0.85
CA VAL A 21 -0.07 9.45 -0.22
C VAL A 21 1.04 8.46 -0.55
N GLY A 22 2.27 8.94 -0.42
CA GLY A 22 3.48 8.14 -0.61
C GLY A 22 4.16 7.77 0.70
N PRO A 23 5.28 7.06 0.61
CA PRO A 23 6.03 6.64 1.78
C PRO A 23 6.46 7.80 2.67
N GLY A 24 6.52 7.56 3.96
CA GLY A 24 6.93 8.56 4.93
C GLY A 24 5.79 9.37 5.53
N SER A 25 4.61 9.34 4.91
CA SER A 25 3.43 9.99 5.46
C SER A 25 2.81 9.09 6.55
N LYS A 26 2.27 9.70 7.59
CA LYS A 26 1.56 8.94 8.63
C LYS A 26 0.29 8.27 8.09
N ASP A 27 -0.25 8.77 6.98
CA ASP A 27 -1.45 8.22 6.35
C ASP A 27 -1.14 7.09 5.37
N TYR A 28 0.14 6.86 5.09
CA TYR A 28 0.56 5.81 4.17
C TYR A 28 0.36 4.44 4.81
N GLY A 29 -0.25 3.52 4.08
CA GLY A 29 -0.51 2.19 4.59
C GLY A 29 -0.94 1.23 3.50
N ALA A 30 -1.51 0.09 3.93
CA ALA A 30 -1.94 -0.96 3.01
C ALA A 30 -2.95 -0.45 1.97
N LEU A 31 -3.87 0.43 2.38
CA LEU A 31 -4.85 1.00 1.46
C LEU A 31 -4.16 1.82 0.36
N SER A 32 -3.17 2.65 0.73
CA SER A 32 -2.42 3.46 -0.24
C SER A 32 -1.79 2.56 -1.31
N LEU A 33 -1.12 1.51 -0.87
CA LEU A 33 -0.42 0.58 -1.76
C LEU A 33 -1.40 -0.22 -2.60
N ALA A 34 -2.50 -0.69 -2.03
CA ALA A 34 -3.49 -1.47 -2.77
C ALA A 34 -4.13 -0.64 -3.87
N VAL A 35 -4.53 0.59 -3.56
CA VAL A 35 -5.14 1.47 -4.56
C VAL A 35 -4.14 1.78 -5.67
N GLN A 36 -2.92 2.15 -5.31
CA GLN A 36 -1.91 2.55 -6.29
C GLN A 36 -1.41 1.40 -7.15
N TYR A 37 -1.56 0.16 -6.67
CA TYR A 37 -1.24 -1.00 -7.50
C TYR A 37 -2.24 -1.17 -8.65
N TYR A 38 -3.53 -0.90 -8.40
CA TYR A 38 -4.58 -1.12 -9.41
C TYR A 38 -4.90 0.13 -10.21
N ALA A 39 -4.71 1.31 -9.64
CA ALA A 39 -5.17 2.56 -10.24
C ALA A 39 -4.31 3.73 -9.84
N GLU A 40 -4.44 4.82 -10.61
CA GLU A 40 -3.86 6.10 -10.24
C GLU A 40 -4.96 6.93 -9.60
N PRO A 41 -4.82 7.31 -8.31
CA PRO A 41 -5.83 8.12 -7.62
C PRO A 41 -5.63 9.60 -7.92
N TYR A 42 -6.75 10.32 -8.09
CA TYR A 42 -6.73 11.75 -8.31
C TYR A 42 -7.92 12.40 -7.59
N ILE A 43 -7.65 13.35 -6.71
CA ILE A 43 -8.72 14.09 -6.04
C ILE A 43 -9.27 15.13 -7.00
N VAL A 44 -10.54 14.93 -7.39
CA VAL A 44 -11.23 15.84 -8.31
C VAL A 44 -11.74 17.08 -7.59
N ALA A 45 -12.27 16.89 -6.38
CA ALA A 45 -12.84 17.98 -5.61
C ALA A 45 -12.86 17.63 -4.12
N ASN A 46 -12.75 18.65 -3.28
CA ASN A 46 -12.98 18.54 -1.84
C ASN A 46 -14.36 19.10 -1.53
N VAL A 47 -15.12 18.38 -0.71
CA VAL A 47 -16.50 18.75 -0.35
C VAL A 47 -16.52 19.06 1.14
N PRO A 48 -16.75 20.32 1.54
CA PRO A 48 -16.79 20.69 2.95
C PRO A 48 -17.95 20.03 3.69
N PRO A 49 -17.84 19.84 5.04
CA PRO A 49 -18.92 19.21 5.80
C PRO A 49 -20.25 19.95 5.74
N ASN A 50 -20.22 21.27 5.56
CA ASN A 50 -21.44 22.09 5.56
C ASN A 50 -22.26 21.95 4.27
N CYS A 51 -21.83 21.15 3.31
CA CYS A 51 -22.58 20.88 2.08
C CYS A 51 -23.60 19.76 2.24
N PHE A 52 -23.65 19.09 3.42
CA PHE A 52 -24.51 17.93 3.65
C PHE A 52 -25.58 18.23 4.71
N ILE A 53 -26.71 17.54 4.58
CA ILE A 53 -27.81 17.60 5.56
C ILE A 53 -28.24 16.13 5.82
N PRO A 54 -28.07 15.58 7.04
CA PRO A 54 -27.36 16.18 8.17
C PRO A 54 -25.88 16.32 7.88
N ARG A 55 -25.22 17.24 8.58
CA ARG A 55 -23.80 17.49 8.35
C ARG A 55 -22.95 16.36 8.95
N PRO A 56 -22.06 15.76 8.17
CA PRO A 56 -21.05 14.90 8.75
C PRO A 56 -20.02 15.72 9.54
N GLY A 57 -19.35 15.10 10.48
CA GLY A 57 -18.33 15.78 11.28
C GLY A 57 -17.05 16.05 10.52
N VAL A 58 -16.89 15.50 9.31
CA VAL A 58 -15.67 15.61 8.50
C VAL A 58 -16.03 15.92 7.07
N GLY A 59 -15.08 16.50 6.35
CA GLY A 59 -15.23 16.76 4.94
C GLY A 59 -15.14 15.49 4.12
N SER A 60 -15.57 15.61 2.88
CA SER A 60 -15.49 14.52 1.90
C SER A 60 -14.64 14.93 0.71
N ALA A 61 -14.26 13.98 -0.10
CA ALA A 61 -13.57 14.25 -1.35
C ALA A 61 -14.14 13.37 -2.45
N VAL A 62 -14.17 13.92 -3.66
CA VAL A 62 -14.48 13.15 -4.85
C VAL A 62 -13.15 12.71 -5.44
N ILE A 63 -12.95 11.42 -5.53
CA ILE A 63 -11.69 10.87 -6.03
C ILE A 63 -11.96 10.04 -7.27
N ARG A 64 -11.14 10.23 -8.30
CA ARG A 64 -11.18 9.43 -9.51
C ARG A 64 -10.02 8.45 -9.49
N LEU A 65 -10.33 7.18 -9.70
CA LEU A 65 -9.37 6.10 -9.78
C LEU A 65 -9.27 5.66 -11.23
N THR A 66 -8.15 5.93 -11.87
CA THR A 66 -7.90 5.55 -13.26
C THR A 66 -7.10 4.28 -13.28
N ARG A 67 -7.68 3.22 -13.82
CA ARG A 67 -7.04 1.91 -13.87
C ARG A 67 -5.75 1.97 -14.69
N HIS A 68 -4.69 1.36 -14.15
CA HIS A 68 -3.45 1.18 -14.89
C HIS A 68 -3.68 0.20 -16.04
N GLN A 69 -3.22 0.55 -17.23
CA GLN A 69 -3.30 -0.35 -18.37
C GLN A 69 -2.29 -1.47 -18.29
N GLU A 70 -1.16 -1.18 -17.66
CA GLU A 70 -0.13 -2.17 -17.35
C GLU A 70 0.16 -2.11 -15.86
N PRO A 71 0.56 -3.25 -15.24
CA PRO A 71 0.94 -3.21 -13.83
C PRO A 71 2.02 -2.14 -13.58
N PRO A 72 1.88 -1.31 -12.54
CA PRO A 72 2.85 -0.26 -12.26
C PRO A 72 4.19 -0.81 -11.75
N VAL A 73 4.20 -2.06 -11.33
CA VAL A 73 5.39 -2.74 -10.83
C VAL A 73 5.44 -4.16 -11.37
N ASP A 74 6.65 -4.70 -11.47
CA ASP A 74 6.86 -6.07 -11.90
C ASP A 74 6.86 -6.98 -10.67
N VAL A 75 5.76 -7.65 -10.42
CA VAL A 75 5.63 -8.56 -9.29
C VAL A 75 5.13 -9.92 -9.77
N LYS A 76 5.84 -10.99 -9.36
CA LYS A 76 5.51 -12.36 -9.79
C LYS A 76 4.32 -12.92 -9.05
N ASP A 77 4.16 -12.57 -7.77
CA ASP A 77 3.06 -13.05 -6.92
C ASP A 77 2.48 -11.87 -6.14
N ALA A 78 1.44 -11.26 -6.71
CA ALA A 78 0.79 -10.11 -6.08
C ALA A 78 0.16 -10.47 -4.74
N LYS A 79 -0.34 -11.70 -4.59
CA LYS A 79 -0.93 -12.13 -3.31
C LYS A 79 0.11 -12.14 -2.21
N LEU A 80 1.31 -12.63 -2.50
CA LEU A 80 2.42 -12.60 -1.54
C LEU A 80 2.80 -11.16 -1.21
N MET A 81 2.91 -10.30 -2.24
CA MET A 81 3.22 -8.90 -2.02
C MET A 81 2.23 -8.24 -1.05
N PHE A 82 0.93 -8.49 -1.22
CA PHE A 82 -0.07 -7.91 -0.33
C PHE A 82 -0.03 -8.51 1.08
N ARG A 83 0.36 -9.78 1.23
CA ARG A 83 0.58 -10.36 2.55
C ARG A 83 1.74 -9.69 3.27
N LEU A 84 2.82 -9.40 2.55
CA LEU A 84 3.97 -8.69 3.09
C LEU A 84 3.57 -7.28 3.52
N ILE A 85 2.80 -6.59 2.70
CA ILE A 85 2.31 -5.25 3.02
C ILE A 85 1.45 -5.27 4.29
N ARG A 86 0.49 -6.19 4.38
CA ARG A 86 -0.37 -6.30 5.56
C ARG A 86 0.44 -6.62 6.82
N ALA A 87 1.36 -7.55 6.72
CA ALA A 87 2.20 -7.93 7.85
C ALA A 87 3.03 -6.74 8.35
N SER A 88 3.58 -5.99 7.42
CA SER A 88 4.38 -4.81 7.73
C SER A 88 3.56 -3.74 8.47
N PHE A 89 2.37 -3.44 7.98
CA PHE A 89 1.55 -2.38 8.57
C PHE A 89 0.77 -2.83 9.81
N ASN A 90 0.57 -4.13 10.00
CA ASN A 90 -0.02 -4.65 11.23
C ASN A 90 0.93 -4.48 12.42
N GLN A 91 2.23 -4.38 12.15
CA GLN A 91 3.26 -4.19 13.17
C GLN A 91 4.00 -2.88 12.93
N ARG A 92 3.25 -1.79 12.83
CA ARG A 92 3.77 -0.50 12.38
C ARG A 92 4.92 0.05 13.22
N ARG A 93 4.92 -0.25 14.52
CA ARG A 93 5.99 0.19 15.43
C ARG A 93 7.27 -0.63 15.29
N LYS A 94 7.20 -1.76 14.61
CA LYS A 94 8.34 -2.65 14.45
C LYS A 94 9.07 -2.39 13.13
N THR A 95 10.30 -2.85 13.05
CA THR A 95 11.02 -2.86 11.78
C THR A 95 10.32 -3.80 10.80
N LEU A 96 10.61 -3.62 9.51
CA LEU A 96 10.08 -4.52 8.49
C LEU A 96 10.42 -5.98 8.81
N LEU A 97 11.68 -6.24 9.17
CA LEU A 97 12.13 -7.58 9.52
C LEU A 97 11.28 -8.21 10.63
N ASN A 98 11.10 -7.49 11.73
CA ASN A 98 10.33 -8.02 12.85
C ASN A 98 8.85 -8.17 12.53
N GLY A 99 8.28 -7.23 11.77
CA GLY A 99 6.88 -7.32 11.37
C GLY A 99 6.62 -8.53 10.50
N LEU A 100 7.49 -8.80 9.56
CA LEU A 100 7.33 -9.97 8.68
C LEU A 100 7.61 -11.28 9.39
N ALA A 101 8.68 -11.32 10.21
CA ALA A 101 9.06 -12.55 10.92
C ALA A 101 8.01 -13.01 11.93
N ASN A 102 7.27 -12.05 12.51
CA ASN A 102 6.26 -12.35 13.52
C ASN A 102 4.86 -12.55 12.94
N SER A 103 4.69 -12.45 11.62
CA SER A 103 3.38 -12.58 11.02
C SER A 103 2.96 -14.06 10.94
N PRO A 104 1.74 -14.40 11.39
CA PRO A 104 1.25 -15.79 11.28
C PRO A 104 0.91 -16.17 9.83
N GLU A 105 0.75 -15.21 8.93
CA GLU A 105 0.44 -15.47 7.54
C GLU A 105 1.68 -15.79 6.70
N LEU A 106 2.88 -15.58 7.26
CA LEU A 106 4.13 -15.76 6.54
C LEU A 106 4.97 -16.82 7.22
N SER A 107 5.70 -17.59 6.41
CA SER A 107 6.53 -18.68 6.90
C SER A 107 8.02 -18.45 6.63
N PHE A 108 8.43 -17.22 6.39
CA PHE A 108 9.82 -16.90 6.12
C PHE A 108 10.61 -16.75 7.42
N SER A 109 11.85 -17.25 7.41
CA SER A 109 12.76 -17.06 8.55
C SER A 109 13.31 -15.64 8.56
N LYS A 110 13.81 -15.20 9.72
CA LYS A 110 14.48 -13.90 9.82
C LYS A 110 15.66 -13.81 8.87
N GLU A 111 16.36 -14.92 8.66
CA GLU A 111 17.51 -14.97 7.77
C GLU A 111 17.12 -14.73 6.33
N GLN A 112 16.01 -15.34 5.88
CA GLN A 112 15.51 -15.14 4.53
C GLN A 112 15.09 -13.67 4.31
N ILE A 113 14.39 -13.11 5.28
CA ILE A 113 13.92 -11.73 5.21
C ILE A 113 15.10 -10.76 5.21
N THR A 114 16.08 -10.98 6.11
CA THR A 114 17.27 -10.15 6.20
C THR A 114 18.05 -10.18 4.88
N SER A 115 18.24 -11.37 4.32
CA SER A 115 18.93 -11.50 3.03
C SER A 115 18.24 -10.73 1.92
N ALA A 116 16.91 -10.81 1.86
CA ALA A 116 16.13 -10.06 0.86
C ALA A 116 16.28 -8.55 1.03
N ILE A 117 16.19 -8.07 2.27
CA ILE A 117 16.35 -6.64 2.56
C ILE A 117 17.75 -6.16 2.16
N GLU A 118 18.77 -6.94 2.45
CA GLU A 118 20.16 -6.61 2.08
C GLU A 118 20.33 -6.56 0.56
N LYS A 119 19.71 -7.49 -0.17
CA LYS A 119 19.76 -7.50 -1.64
C LYS A 119 19.12 -6.26 -2.23
N MET A 120 18.17 -5.66 -1.52
CA MET A 120 17.53 -4.43 -1.95
C MET A 120 18.38 -3.19 -1.64
N GLY A 121 19.48 -3.35 -0.91
CA GLY A 121 20.32 -2.24 -0.51
C GLY A 121 19.77 -1.45 0.67
N LEU A 122 18.86 -2.04 1.43
CA LEU A 122 18.22 -1.39 2.56
C LEU A 122 18.84 -1.84 3.88
N PRO A 123 18.84 -0.98 4.93
CA PRO A 123 19.33 -1.38 6.24
C PRO A 123 18.38 -2.36 6.91
N ALA A 124 18.91 -3.21 7.80
CA ALA A 124 18.10 -4.16 8.54
C ALA A 124 17.06 -3.49 9.45
N SER A 125 17.30 -2.22 9.79
CA SER A 125 16.39 -1.44 10.64
C SER A 125 15.28 -0.75 9.85
N VAL A 126 15.18 -0.98 8.54
CA VAL A 126 14.19 -0.30 7.70
C VAL A 126 12.77 -0.61 8.18
N ARG A 127 11.91 0.39 8.09
CA ARG A 127 10.50 0.26 8.47
C ARG A 127 9.64 0.20 7.21
N GLY A 128 8.59 -0.64 7.25
CA GLY A 128 7.74 -0.86 6.09
C GLY A 128 7.06 0.41 5.58
N GLU A 129 6.76 1.35 6.48
CA GLU A 129 6.12 2.60 6.09
C GLU A 129 6.99 3.50 5.21
N THR A 130 8.27 3.18 5.07
CA THR A 130 9.19 3.91 4.20
C THR A 130 9.38 3.26 2.83
N LEU A 131 8.79 2.09 2.61
CA LEU A 131 8.93 1.39 1.34
C LEU A 131 7.87 1.83 0.33
N THR A 132 8.29 1.94 -0.94
CA THR A 132 7.38 2.20 -2.05
C THR A 132 6.70 0.89 -2.48
N LEU A 133 5.67 1.00 -3.32
CA LEU A 133 5.04 -0.17 -3.93
C LEU A 133 6.06 -1.00 -4.72
N GLU A 134 6.94 -0.33 -5.46
CA GLU A 134 8.00 -1.00 -6.21
C GLU A 134 8.94 -1.78 -5.30
N GLN A 135 9.29 -1.23 -4.14
CA GLN A 135 10.14 -1.92 -3.18
C GLN A 135 9.45 -3.13 -2.57
N PHE A 136 8.15 -3.04 -2.26
CA PHE A 136 7.40 -4.21 -1.80
C PHE A 136 7.31 -5.29 -2.87
N ALA A 137 7.14 -4.90 -4.14
CA ALA A 137 7.14 -5.85 -5.25
C ALA A 137 8.49 -6.56 -5.37
N HIS A 138 9.59 -5.81 -5.26
CA HIS A 138 10.94 -6.37 -5.30
C HIS A 138 11.17 -7.33 -4.14
N LEU A 139 10.77 -6.94 -2.93
CA LEU A 139 10.87 -7.81 -1.75
C LEU A 139 10.09 -9.11 -1.96
N SER A 140 8.87 -9.00 -2.48
CA SER A 140 8.04 -10.17 -2.78
C SER A 140 8.73 -11.09 -3.78
N ASN A 141 9.31 -10.53 -4.82
CA ASN A 141 10.02 -11.32 -5.83
C ASN A 141 11.24 -12.04 -5.25
N LEU A 142 11.95 -11.39 -4.34
CA LEU A 142 13.11 -11.99 -3.69
C LEU A 142 12.72 -13.13 -2.75
N LEU A 143 11.63 -12.96 -2.00
CA LEU A 143 11.17 -13.96 -1.04
C LEU A 143 10.43 -15.11 -1.72
N GLY A 144 9.62 -14.81 -2.71
CA GLY A 144 8.79 -15.82 -3.38
C GLY A 144 9.39 -16.39 -4.63
N GLY A 145 10.24 -15.63 -5.32
CA GLY A 145 10.84 -16.05 -6.58
C GLY A 145 12.09 -16.88 -6.44
N GLU A 146 12.52 -17.11 -5.23
CA GLU A 146 13.69 -17.93 -4.91
C GLU A 146 13.27 -19.39 -4.77
N ALA A 147 12.68 -19.88 -5.79
CA ALA A 147 12.34 -21.29 -5.79
C ALA A 147 13.56 -22.11 -6.16
#